data_a4c26314716970cd5d77190e94ac4cbf
#
_entry.id   a4c26314716970cd5d77190e94ac4cbf
#
_cell.length_a   1.000
_cell.length_b   1.000
_cell.length_c   1.000
_cell.angle_alpha   90.00
_cell.angle_beta   90.00
_cell.angle_gamma   90.00
#
_symmetry.space_group_name_H-M   'P 1'
#
loop_
_entity.id
_entity.type
_entity.pdbx_description
1 polymer ?
#
loop_
_entity_poly.entity_id
_entity_poly.type
_entity_poly.pdbx_seq_one_letter_code
_entity_poly.pdbx_strand_id
1 'polypeptide(L)'
;MRRLLLAVVGGLVLALALAACGGADDSGGPATRASGDEPAPLRMGTKNFPEAVLLGELYSQALQAKGVRVVLKPNVGSSEIIHEALTGGALDIYPEYIGVLLSEVANDRSRPSDPRAAYRAADAFEERQGFTLLGMTPFSDSNAIAVTPRFAREHGIRTIADLGRVPGRVRIGAPPEFATRFEGLVGLRQRYGLRNLRTTPLMIGRQYRALDSGRVDAAAVFTTDGQLSGKRYVLLEDPRGVFGTQHVAPVVSRKALRDHGPQLAATADAVSRRLTARAMRRMNAEVVLEGREPRAVADEFLRRAKLK
;
A
#
# COMPACT_ATOMS: atom_id res chain seq x y z
N MET A 1 11.80 -56.78 24.71
CA MET A 1 11.20 -57.70 25.68
C MET A 1 9.81 -57.22 25.98
N ARG A 2 8.82 -58.13 25.76
CA ARG A 2 7.49 -58.30 26.34
C ARG A 2 6.50 -57.12 26.12
N ARG A 3 5.52 -57.32 25.19
CA ARG A 3 4.26 -58.16 25.22
C ARG A 3 3.13 -57.41 25.93
N LEU A 4 2.08 -57.04 25.18
CA LEU A 4 0.80 -57.70 24.88
C LEU A 4 -0.25 -57.50 25.99
N LEU A 5 -1.47 -57.06 25.57
CA LEU A 5 -2.75 -57.74 25.45
C LEU A 5 -3.84 -56.65 25.43
N LEU A 6 -4.64 -56.46 24.41
CA LEU A 6 -5.89 -57.11 24.00
C LEU A 6 -6.98 -57.18 25.09
N ALA A 7 -8.10 -56.50 24.87
CA ALA A 7 -9.42 -57.05 25.09
C ALA A 7 -10.53 -56.29 24.31
N VAL A 8 -11.20 -57.06 23.52
CA VAL A 8 -12.44 -56.89 22.75
C VAL A 8 -13.61 -57.28 23.61
N VAL A 9 -14.77 -56.62 23.49
CA VAL A 9 -16.17 -57.12 23.69
C VAL A 9 -17.04 -55.94 23.23
N GLY A 10 -17.96 -55.95 22.27
CA GLY A 10 -18.86 -57.00 21.74
C GLY A 10 -20.30 -56.74 22.22
N GLY A 11 -21.26 -56.60 21.31
CA GLY A 11 -22.68 -56.70 21.56
C GLY A 11 -23.50 -55.52 21.00
N LEU A 12 -24.14 -55.64 19.91
CA LEU A 12 -25.28 -56.39 19.36
C LEU A 12 -26.62 -55.60 19.47
N VAL A 13 -27.08 -55.09 18.31
CA VAL A 13 -28.41 -55.09 17.69
C VAL A 13 -29.67 -54.94 18.57
N LEU A 14 -30.57 -53.99 18.21
CA LEU A 14 -31.96 -54.31 17.89
C LEU A 14 -32.63 -53.23 17.03
N ALA A 15 -33.12 -53.62 15.88
CA ALA A 15 -34.01 -52.88 15.00
C ALA A 15 -35.47 -53.04 15.48
N LEU A 16 -36.26 -51.99 15.41
CA LEU A 16 -37.71 -52.09 15.33
C LEU A 16 -38.27 -51.00 14.42
N ALA A 17 -38.81 -51.43 13.30
CA ALA A 17 -39.62 -50.64 12.40
C ALA A 17 -41.05 -50.63 12.91
N LEU A 18 -41.70 -49.49 12.86
CA LEU A 18 -43.18 -49.41 12.82
C LEU A 18 -43.60 -48.23 11.94
N ALA A 19 -44.28 -48.58 10.86
CA ALA A 19 -44.92 -47.66 9.94
C ALA A 19 -46.28 -47.22 10.54
N ALA A 20 -46.61 -45.95 10.36
CA ALA A 20 -48.02 -45.52 10.36
C ALA A 20 -48.16 -44.34 9.37
N CYS A 21 -49.05 -44.54 8.41
CA CYS A 21 -49.57 -43.58 7.44
C CYS A 21 -50.41 -42.50 8.10
N GLY A 22 -50.47 -41.33 7.52
CA GLY A 22 -51.66 -40.49 7.58
C GLY A 22 -51.40 -39.01 7.62
N GLY A 23 -51.88 -38.28 6.58
CA GLY A 23 -52.22 -36.87 6.67
C GLY A 23 -51.41 -35.92 5.76
N ALA A 24 -51.93 -35.72 4.56
CA ALA A 24 -51.59 -34.55 3.74
C ALA A 24 -52.30 -33.33 4.35
N ASP A 25 -51.50 -32.31 4.71
CA ASP A 25 -51.97 -30.94 4.78
C ASP A 25 -50.94 -30.03 4.11
N ASP A 26 -51.37 -29.57 2.95
CA ASP A 26 -50.72 -28.56 2.13
C ASP A 26 -50.89 -27.19 2.81
N SER A 27 -49.89 -26.76 3.54
CA SER A 27 -49.75 -25.37 3.98
C SER A 27 -48.36 -24.89 3.55
N GLY A 28 -48.32 -24.31 2.35
CA GLY A 28 -47.16 -23.57 1.83
C GLY A 28 -46.77 -22.44 2.77
N GLY A 29 -45.92 -22.74 3.75
CA GLY A 29 -45.19 -21.77 4.50
C GLY A 29 -44.20 -21.07 3.56
N PRO A 30 -44.01 -19.76 3.69
CA PRO A 30 -43.02 -19.06 2.84
C PRO A 30 -41.66 -19.74 3.07
N ALA A 31 -41.07 -20.22 2.00
CA ALA A 31 -39.71 -20.74 2.00
C ALA A 31 -38.80 -19.67 2.66
N THR A 32 -38.38 -19.97 3.87
CA THR A 32 -37.32 -19.22 4.54
C THR A 32 -36.13 -19.22 3.55
N ARG A 33 -35.89 -18.06 2.92
CA ARG A 33 -34.65 -17.83 2.17
C ARG A 33 -33.55 -18.27 3.12
N ALA A 34 -32.80 -19.29 2.70
CA ALA A 34 -31.58 -19.66 3.37
C ALA A 34 -30.81 -18.35 3.59
N SER A 35 -30.51 -18.05 4.83
CA SER A 35 -29.61 -16.94 5.19
C SER A 35 -28.35 -17.18 4.43
N GLY A 36 -28.15 -16.46 3.29
CA GLY A 36 -26.92 -16.52 2.52
C GLY A 36 -25.80 -16.18 3.50
N ASP A 37 -24.84 -17.07 3.63
CA ASP A 37 -23.66 -16.86 4.48
C ASP A 37 -23.07 -15.49 4.15
N GLU A 38 -23.17 -14.58 5.12
CA GLU A 38 -22.59 -13.24 5.00
C GLU A 38 -21.08 -13.39 4.79
N PRO A 39 -20.47 -12.74 3.78
CA PRO A 39 -19.06 -12.92 3.50
C PRO A 39 -18.19 -12.67 4.74
N ALA A 40 -17.13 -13.44 4.91
CA ALA A 40 -16.15 -13.19 5.97
C ALA A 40 -15.63 -11.75 5.89
N PRO A 41 -15.24 -11.11 7.00
CA PRO A 41 -14.72 -9.76 6.97
C PRO A 41 -13.51 -9.65 6.04
N LEU A 42 -13.50 -8.61 5.19
CA LEU A 42 -12.38 -8.26 4.30
C LEU A 42 -11.17 -7.82 5.13
N ARG A 43 -10.05 -8.53 5.02
CA ARG A 43 -8.82 -8.23 5.75
C ARG A 43 -7.96 -7.29 4.90
N MET A 44 -7.89 -6.02 5.29
CA MET A 44 -7.10 -5.00 4.60
C MET A 44 -5.79 -4.76 5.34
N GLY A 45 -4.66 -4.82 4.63
CA GLY A 45 -3.34 -4.50 5.18
C GLY A 45 -2.87 -3.10 4.80
N THR A 46 -1.90 -2.55 5.54
CA THR A 46 -1.13 -1.38 5.12
C THR A 46 0.36 -1.57 5.34
N LYS A 47 1.17 -0.87 4.56
CA LYS A 47 2.60 -0.76 4.83
C LYS A 47 2.84 0.08 6.10
N ASN A 48 4.09 0.09 6.57
CA ASN A 48 4.48 0.61 7.88
C ASN A 48 4.93 2.07 7.86
N PHE A 49 4.21 2.94 7.16
CA PHE A 49 4.45 4.39 7.15
C PHE A 49 3.13 5.18 7.07
N PRO A 50 3.13 6.46 7.49
CA PRO A 50 1.90 7.23 7.73
C PRO A 50 0.94 7.30 6.55
N GLU A 51 1.42 7.56 5.33
CA GLU A 51 0.57 7.64 4.14
C GLU A 51 -0.11 6.30 3.84
N ALA A 52 0.61 5.18 3.98
CA ALA A 52 0.03 3.86 3.75
C ALA A 52 -1.09 3.54 4.75
N VAL A 53 -0.92 3.92 6.03
CA VAL A 53 -1.96 3.79 7.05
C VAL A 53 -3.17 4.66 6.71
N LEU A 54 -2.94 5.89 6.28
CA LEU A 54 -4.00 6.79 5.83
C LEU A 54 -4.77 6.23 4.63
N LEU A 55 -4.08 5.66 3.64
CA LEU A 55 -4.71 4.98 2.50
C LEU A 55 -5.57 3.80 2.96
N GLY A 56 -5.06 2.97 3.87
CA GLY A 56 -5.84 1.88 4.45
C GLY A 56 -7.13 2.37 5.14
N GLU A 57 -7.06 3.46 5.89
CA GLU A 57 -8.23 4.06 6.52
C GLU A 57 -9.22 4.60 5.48
N LEU A 58 -8.75 5.26 4.43
CA LEU A 58 -9.60 5.78 3.35
C LEU A 58 -10.38 4.66 2.65
N TYR A 59 -9.72 3.60 2.23
CA TYR A 59 -10.38 2.48 1.59
C TYR A 59 -11.29 1.71 2.54
N SER A 60 -10.82 1.43 3.77
CA SER A 60 -11.61 0.69 4.77
C SER A 60 -12.89 1.39 5.13
N GLN A 61 -12.83 2.69 5.44
CA GLN A 61 -14.01 3.45 5.86
C GLN A 61 -15.01 3.64 4.70
N ALA A 62 -14.54 3.82 3.47
CA ALA A 62 -15.41 3.91 2.31
C ALA A 62 -16.16 2.58 2.06
N LEU A 63 -15.45 1.46 2.17
CA LEU A 63 -16.04 0.13 2.05
C LEU A 63 -17.02 -0.16 3.17
N GLN A 64 -16.70 0.19 4.42
CA GLN A 64 -17.59 0.05 5.57
C GLN A 64 -18.86 0.89 5.40
N ALA A 65 -18.78 2.09 4.84
CA ALA A 65 -19.94 2.92 4.54
C ALA A 65 -20.87 2.32 3.46
N LYS A 66 -20.39 1.32 2.73
CA LYS A 66 -21.15 0.53 1.75
C LYS A 66 -21.55 -0.85 2.26
N GLY A 67 -21.43 -1.10 3.58
CA GLY A 67 -21.86 -2.34 4.21
C GLY A 67 -20.84 -3.48 4.15
N VAL A 68 -19.63 -3.26 3.60
CA VAL A 68 -18.57 -4.28 3.64
C VAL A 68 -17.93 -4.30 5.03
N ARG A 69 -17.94 -5.45 5.70
CA ARG A 69 -17.19 -5.59 6.96
C ARG A 69 -15.71 -5.65 6.66
N VAL A 70 -14.93 -4.68 7.18
CA VAL A 70 -13.48 -4.58 6.96
C VAL A 70 -12.74 -4.65 8.28
N VAL A 71 -11.71 -5.51 8.34
CA VAL A 71 -10.72 -5.56 9.42
C VAL A 71 -9.43 -4.97 8.88
N LEU A 72 -9.09 -3.75 9.33
CA LEU A 72 -7.85 -3.09 8.97
C LEU A 72 -6.70 -3.61 9.85
N LYS A 73 -5.60 -4.04 9.22
CA LYS A 73 -4.34 -4.45 9.83
C LYS A 73 -3.26 -3.45 9.43
N PRO A 74 -3.03 -2.39 10.23
CA PRO A 74 -2.03 -1.38 9.90
C PRO A 74 -0.61 -1.87 10.18
N ASN A 75 0.37 -1.24 9.52
CA ASN A 75 1.80 -1.44 9.77
C ASN A 75 2.29 -2.89 9.64
N VAL A 76 1.80 -3.63 8.63
CA VAL A 76 2.17 -5.03 8.39
C VAL A 76 3.67 -5.15 8.07
N GLY A 77 4.22 -4.26 7.23
CA GLY A 77 5.63 -4.27 6.90
C GLY A 77 5.96 -3.55 5.60
N SER A 78 7.10 -3.93 4.98
CA SER A 78 7.51 -3.47 3.65
C SER A 78 6.62 -4.08 2.56
N SER A 79 6.83 -3.68 1.29
CA SER A 79 6.07 -4.23 0.16
C SER A 79 6.21 -5.74 0.04
N GLU A 80 7.40 -6.27 0.27
CA GLU A 80 7.67 -7.71 0.21
C GLU A 80 6.87 -8.45 1.29
N ILE A 81 6.90 -7.95 2.53
CA ILE A 81 6.22 -8.58 3.68
C ILE A 81 4.70 -8.52 3.52
N ILE A 82 4.15 -7.39 3.12
CA ILE A 82 2.69 -7.27 2.97
C ILE A 82 2.18 -8.07 1.77
N HIS A 83 2.96 -8.15 0.68
CA HIS A 83 2.62 -8.99 -0.46
C HIS A 83 2.66 -10.48 -0.10
N GLU A 84 3.66 -10.92 0.69
CA GLU A 84 3.69 -12.28 1.25
C GLU A 84 2.47 -12.56 2.13
N ALA A 85 2.05 -11.60 2.96
CA ALA A 85 0.82 -11.73 3.76
C ALA A 85 -0.45 -11.84 2.90
N LEU A 86 -0.50 -11.16 1.74
CA LEU A 86 -1.59 -11.28 0.77
C LEU A 86 -1.58 -12.67 0.11
N THR A 87 -0.44 -13.09 -0.46
CA THR A 87 -0.30 -14.37 -1.17
C THR A 87 -0.46 -15.56 -0.23
N GLY A 88 -0.02 -15.43 1.01
CA GLY A 88 -0.25 -16.42 2.08
C GLY A 88 -1.67 -16.43 2.64
N GLY A 89 -2.58 -15.58 2.15
CA GLY A 89 -3.97 -15.54 2.57
C GLY A 89 -4.22 -14.95 3.96
N ALA A 90 -3.27 -14.22 4.54
CA ALA A 90 -3.46 -13.47 5.79
C ALA A 90 -4.18 -12.13 5.56
N LEU A 91 -4.13 -11.63 4.33
CA LEU A 91 -4.80 -10.42 3.83
C LEU A 91 -5.64 -10.76 2.59
N ASP A 92 -6.58 -9.89 2.27
CA ASP A 92 -7.44 -9.98 1.08
C ASP A 92 -7.18 -8.82 0.11
N ILE A 93 -6.73 -7.68 0.64
CA ILE A 93 -6.50 -6.44 -0.11
C ILE A 93 -5.49 -5.56 0.62
N TYR A 94 -4.67 -4.82 -0.13
CA TYR A 94 -3.86 -3.71 0.40
C TYR A 94 -3.57 -2.67 -0.69
N PRO A 95 -3.43 -1.37 -0.36
CA PRO A 95 -2.97 -0.36 -1.31
C PRO A 95 -1.46 -0.49 -1.55
N GLU A 96 -1.06 -0.61 -2.82
CA GLU A 96 0.34 -0.75 -3.21
C GLU A 96 0.77 0.31 -4.21
N TYR A 97 2.06 0.64 -4.18
CA TYR A 97 2.73 1.56 -5.10
C TYR A 97 3.27 0.75 -6.28
N ILE A 98 2.77 1.04 -7.47
CA ILE A 98 2.96 0.21 -8.67
C ILE A 98 4.43 0.02 -9.02
N GLY A 99 5.26 1.08 -8.92
CA GLY A 99 6.68 0.96 -9.23
C GLY A 99 7.44 0.08 -8.23
N VAL A 100 7.10 0.17 -6.93
CA VAL A 100 7.69 -0.69 -5.88
C VAL A 100 7.23 -2.13 -6.06
N LEU A 101 5.96 -2.37 -6.40
CA LEU A 101 5.47 -3.71 -6.73
C LEU A 101 6.30 -4.35 -7.85
N LEU A 102 6.55 -3.60 -8.92
CA LEU A 102 7.35 -4.10 -10.03
C LEU A 102 8.80 -4.34 -9.64
N SER A 103 9.46 -3.36 -8.99
CA SER A 103 10.90 -3.44 -8.72
C SER A 103 11.26 -4.41 -7.59
N GLU A 104 10.52 -4.40 -6.49
CA GLU A 104 10.88 -5.12 -5.26
C GLU A 104 10.16 -6.48 -5.12
N VAL A 105 8.93 -6.60 -5.64
CA VAL A 105 8.15 -7.83 -5.53
C VAL A 105 8.26 -8.67 -6.80
N ALA A 106 8.02 -8.06 -7.97
CA ALA A 106 8.09 -8.76 -9.25
C ALA A 106 9.52 -8.91 -9.80
N ASN A 107 10.52 -8.24 -9.21
CA ASN A 107 11.89 -8.16 -9.73
C ASN A 107 11.97 -7.70 -11.20
N ASP A 108 11.02 -6.86 -11.62
CA ASP A 108 10.98 -6.32 -12.99
C ASP A 108 11.99 -5.19 -13.14
N ARG A 109 12.99 -5.41 -13.98
CA ARG A 109 14.05 -4.43 -14.27
C ARG A 109 13.72 -3.52 -15.45
N SER A 110 12.58 -3.70 -16.10
CA SER A 110 12.18 -2.90 -17.27
C SER A 110 11.88 -1.43 -16.92
N ARG A 111 11.38 -1.18 -15.69
CA ARG A 111 11.08 0.15 -15.13
C ARG A 111 10.31 1.03 -16.10
N PRO A 112 9.08 0.68 -16.44
CA PRO A 112 8.26 1.49 -17.32
C PRO A 112 8.10 2.93 -16.80
N SER A 113 8.43 3.93 -17.61
CA SER A 113 8.24 5.34 -17.27
C SER A 113 6.79 5.82 -17.50
N ASP A 114 6.06 5.17 -18.43
CA ASP A 114 4.65 5.44 -18.63
C ASP A 114 3.80 4.78 -17.54
N PRO A 115 2.98 5.55 -16.80
CA PRO A 115 2.16 5.03 -15.71
C PRO A 115 1.20 3.90 -16.14
N ARG A 116 0.64 3.98 -17.35
CA ARG A 116 -0.27 2.95 -17.85
C ARG A 116 0.47 1.66 -18.22
N ALA A 117 1.69 1.78 -18.75
CA ALA A 117 2.52 0.61 -19.02
C ALA A 117 2.95 -0.06 -17.71
N ALA A 118 3.34 0.72 -16.69
CA ALA A 118 3.65 0.22 -15.36
C ALA A 118 2.45 -0.50 -14.74
N TYR A 119 1.25 0.11 -14.80
CA TYR A 119 0.03 -0.50 -14.29
C TYR A 119 -0.26 -1.84 -14.97
N ARG A 120 -0.22 -1.91 -16.32
CA ARG A 120 -0.47 -3.17 -17.03
C ARG A 120 0.55 -4.27 -16.70
N ALA A 121 1.82 -3.89 -16.53
CA ALA A 121 2.86 -4.85 -16.15
C ALA A 121 2.62 -5.40 -14.73
N ALA A 122 2.27 -4.53 -13.79
CA ALA A 122 1.95 -4.90 -12.42
C ALA A 122 0.68 -5.77 -12.34
N ASP A 123 -0.38 -5.40 -13.04
CA ASP A 123 -1.63 -6.17 -13.07
C ASP A 123 -1.40 -7.56 -13.68
N ALA A 124 -0.68 -7.65 -14.81
CA ALA A 124 -0.32 -8.94 -15.40
C ALA A 124 0.54 -9.81 -14.48
N PHE A 125 1.38 -9.22 -13.63
CA PHE A 125 2.13 -9.97 -12.61
C PHE A 125 1.18 -10.53 -11.54
N GLU A 126 0.29 -9.73 -11.01
CA GLU A 126 -0.68 -10.12 -9.98
C GLU A 126 -1.70 -11.14 -10.50
N GLU A 127 -2.16 -10.98 -11.75
CA GLU A 127 -3.11 -11.90 -12.37
C GLU A 127 -2.62 -13.35 -12.41
N ARG A 128 -1.32 -13.56 -12.63
CA ARG A 128 -0.71 -14.91 -12.62
C ARG A 128 -0.75 -15.58 -11.26
N GLN A 129 -0.94 -14.81 -10.20
CA GLN A 129 -0.97 -15.28 -8.81
C GLN A 129 -2.39 -15.34 -8.22
N GLY A 130 -3.42 -14.98 -9.01
CA GLY A 130 -4.81 -14.99 -8.56
C GLY A 130 -5.28 -13.70 -7.90
N PHE A 131 -4.52 -12.61 -8.10
CA PHE A 131 -4.85 -11.26 -7.66
C PHE A 131 -5.16 -10.37 -8.85
N THR A 132 -5.51 -9.11 -8.61
CA THR A 132 -5.65 -8.07 -9.63
C THR A 132 -5.50 -6.69 -8.99
N LEU A 133 -5.13 -5.69 -9.80
CA LEU A 133 -5.09 -4.31 -9.39
C LEU A 133 -6.44 -3.65 -9.65
N LEU A 134 -6.95 -2.90 -8.68
CA LEU A 134 -8.06 -1.98 -8.89
C LEU A 134 -7.56 -0.66 -9.48
N GLY A 135 -8.48 0.28 -9.74
CA GLY A 135 -8.15 1.53 -10.38
C GLY A 135 -7.03 2.31 -9.69
N MET A 136 -6.00 2.66 -10.46
CA MET A 136 -4.88 3.43 -9.90
C MET A 136 -5.28 4.89 -9.62
N THR A 137 -4.62 5.47 -8.65
CA THR A 137 -4.81 6.86 -8.25
C THR A 137 -4.25 7.85 -9.29
N PRO A 138 -4.81 9.06 -9.39
CA PRO A 138 -4.18 10.15 -10.17
C PRO A 138 -2.91 10.73 -9.50
N PHE A 139 -2.69 10.51 -8.20
CA PHE A 139 -1.44 10.90 -7.57
C PHE A 139 -0.37 9.82 -7.73
N SER A 140 0.88 10.25 -7.70
CA SER A 140 2.06 9.40 -7.62
C SER A 140 2.89 9.85 -6.42
N ASP A 141 3.29 8.92 -5.56
CA ASP A 141 4.19 9.18 -4.44
C ASP A 141 5.60 8.65 -4.75
N SER A 142 6.29 9.37 -5.60
CA SER A 142 7.64 9.00 -6.04
C SER A 142 8.70 9.47 -5.04
N ASN A 143 9.81 8.73 -4.98
CA ASN A 143 11.02 9.25 -4.35
C ASN A 143 11.44 10.57 -5.02
N ALA A 144 12.06 11.44 -4.24
CA ALA A 144 12.67 12.69 -4.72
C ALA A 144 13.84 13.07 -3.85
N ILE A 145 14.69 13.96 -4.34
CA ILE A 145 15.75 14.59 -3.54
C ILE A 145 15.32 16.01 -3.21
N ALA A 146 15.27 16.33 -1.92
CA ALA A 146 15.05 17.68 -1.43
C ALA A 146 16.32 18.29 -0.89
N VAL A 147 16.45 19.60 -1.08
CA VAL A 147 17.51 20.43 -0.49
C VAL A 147 16.89 21.68 0.12
N THR A 148 17.65 22.40 0.98
CA THR A 148 17.19 23.71 1.43
C THR A 148 17.29 24.73 0.30
N PRO A 149 16.43 25.79 0.29
CA PRO A 149 16.57 26.88 -0.68
C PRO A 149 17.92 27.61 -0.63
N ARG A 150 18.53 27.64 0.57
CA ARG A 150 19.88 28.18 0.75
C ARG A 150 20.91 27.36 -0.01
N PHE A 151 20.97 26.05 0.23
CA PHE A 151 21.90 25.13 -0.43
C PHE A 151 21.71 25.14 -1.96
N ALA A 152 20.44 25.16 -2.42
CA ALA A 152 20.13 25.24 -3.85
C ALA A 152 20.72 26.51 -4.51
N ARG A 153 20.58 27.66 -3.85
CA ARG A 153 21.14 28.94 -4.37
C ARG A 153 22.64 28.99 -4.28
N GLU A 154 23.24 28.60 -3.15
CA GLU A 154 24.69 28.64 -2.94
C GLU A 154 25.46 27.80 -3.97
N HIS A 155 24.91 26.69 -4.40
CA HIS A 155 25.53 25.77 -5.36
C HIS A 155 24.92 25.82 -6.76
N GLY A 156 23.92 26.65 -7.01
CA GLY A 156 23.25 26.77 -8.32
C GLY A 156 22.61 25.49 -8.79
N ILE A 157 21.99 24.69 -7.87
CA ILE A 157 21.43 23.39 -8.19
C ILE A 157 19.90 23.46 -8.39
N ARG A 158 19.43 22.79 -9.45
CA ARG A 158 18.01 22.65 -9.82
C ARG A 158 17.64 21.19 -10.10
N THR A 159 18.60 20.41 -10.59
CA THR A 159 18.41 19.01 -10.96
C THR A 159 19.31 18.10 -10.11
N ILE A 160 18.99 16.81 -10.10
CA ILE A 160 19.82 15.79 -9.45
C ILE A 160 21.23 15.76 -10.03
N ALA A 161 21.38 15.99 -11.34
CA ALA A 161 22.70 16.04 -12.00
C ALA A 161 23.62 17.11 -11.40
N ASP A 162 23.05 18.23 -10.96
CA ASP A 162 23.81 19.36 -10.42
C ASP A 162 24.53 19.03 -9.10
N LEU A 163 24.05 18.03 -8.36
CA LEU A 163 24.72 17.54 -7.15
C LEU A 163 26.15 17.07 -7.42
N GLY A 164 26.44 16.64 -8.65
CA GLY A 164 27.79 16.23 -9.06
C GLY A 164 28.82 17.39 -9.12
N ARG A 165 28.31 18.64 -9.21
CA ARG A 165 29.15 19.85 -9.24
C ARG A 165 29.42 20.45 -7.86
N VAL A 166 28.71 19.96 -6.83
CA VAL A 166 28.91 20.41 -5.45
C VAL A 166 30.32 19.98 -4.98
N PRO A 167 31.17 20.90 -4.49
CA PRO A 167 32.50 20.54 -3.98
C PRO A 167 32.42 19.57 -2.80
N GLY A 168 33.31 18.58 -2.83
CA GLY A 168 33.42 17.62 -1.74
C GLY A 168 32.29 16.54 -1.73
N ARG A 169 31.93 16.11 -0.53
CA ARG A 169 30.92 15.06 -0.33
C ARG A 169 29.54 15.67 -0.05
N VAL A 170 28.52 15.20 -0.74
CA VAL A 170 27.12 15.54 -0.47
C VAL A 170 26.52 14.45 0.42
N ARG A 171 26.08 14.81 1.62
CA ARG A 171 25.44 13.92 2.58
C ARG A 171 23.94 13.86 2.31
N ILE A 172 23.40 12.68 2.02
CA ILE A 172 21.96 12.46 1.80
C ILE A 172 21.38 11.74 3.00
N GLY A 173 20.46 12.39 3.71
CA GLY A 173 19.64 11.73 4.73
C GLY A 173 18.57 10.86 4.07
N ALA A 174 18.56 9.56 4.34
CA ALA A 174 17.68 8.63 3.68
C ALA A 174 17.40 7.37 4.54
N PRO A 175 16.31 6.63 4.30
CA PRO A 175 16.12 5.31 4.87
C PRO A 175 17.25 4.34 4.48
N PRO A 176 17.56 3.33 5.30
CA PRO A 176 18.67 2.41 5.03
C PRO A 176 18.63 1.76 3.64
N GLU A 177 17.45 1.33 3.19
CA GLU A 177 17.21 0.68 1.90
C GLU A 177 17.54 1.59 0.70
N PHE A 178 17.52 2.91 0.86
CA PHE A 178 17.93 3.85 -0.18
C PHE A 178 19.35 3.61 -0.68
N ALA A 179 20.23 3.09 0.17
CA ALA A 179 21.62 2.80 -0.19
C ALA A 179 21.75 1.64 -1.20
N THR A 180 20.82 0.71 -1.22
CA THR A 180 20.89 -0.55 -1.98
C THR A 180 19.92 -0.63 -3.15
N ARG A 181 18.82 0.14 -3.11
CA ARG A 181 17.81 0.15 -4.17
C ARG A 181 18.24 0.97 -5.38
N PHE A 182 17.74 0.58 -6.55
CA PHE A 182 17.93 1.37 -7.77
C PHE A 182 17.24 2.74 -7.66
N GLU A 183 16.03 2.80 -7.13
CA GLU A 183 15.33 4.06 -6.82
C GLU A 183 15.94 4.77 -5.60
N GLY A 184 17.27 4.76 -5.54
CA GLY A 184 18.09 5.33 -4.50
C GLY A 184 19.52 5.57 -4.98
N LEU A 185 20.49 5.31 -4.10
CA LEU A 185 21.90 5.59 -4.35
C LEU A 185 22.46 4.82 -5.55
N VAL A 186 21.98 3.58 -5.78
CA VAL A 186 22.43 2.76 -6.91
C VAL A 186 22.08 3.43 -8.24
N GLY A 187 20.83 3.84 -8.43
CA GLY A 187 20.40 4.51 -9.66
C GLY A 187 21.02 5.91 -9.82
N LEU A 188 21.15 6.66 -8.72
CA LEU A 188 21.84 7.96 -8.76
C LEU A 188 23.29 7.84 -9.26
N ARG A 189 24.00 6.79 -8.85
CA ARG A 189 25.34 6.50 -9.34
C ARG A 189 25.37 6.03 -10.79
N GLN A 190 24.47 5.13 -11.15
CA GLN A 190 24.43 4.54 -12.50
C GLN A 190 23.96 5.55 -13.55
N ARG A 191 22.88 6.27 -13.27
CA ARG A 191 22.27 7.17 -14.23
C ARG A 191 22.92 8.56 -14.27
N TYR A 192 23.35 9.08 -13.12
CA TYR A 192 23.91 10.43 -13.01
C TYR A 192 25.43 10.47 -12.77
N GLY A 193 26.07 9.33 -12.51
CA GLY A 193 27.52 9.27 -12.23
C GLY A 193 27.91 9.90 -10.88
N LEU A 194 26.98 10.08 -9.96
CA LEU A 194 27.17 10.80 -8.70
C LEU A 194 27.99 9.98 -7.70
N ARG A 195 29.32 10.11 -7.76
CA ARG A 195 30.26 9.40 -6.86
C ARG A 195 30.52 10.13 -5.54
N ASN A 196 30.20 11.42 -5.48
CA ASN A 196 30.39 12.27 -4.29
C ASN A 196 29.28 12.09 -3.25
N LEU A 197 28.18 11.36 -3.54
CA LEU A 197 27.08 11.13 -2.61
C LEU A 197 27.46 10.14 -1.50
N ARG A 198 27.04 10.48 -0.28
CA ARG A 198 27.12 9.61 0.90
C ARG A 198 25.77 9.60 1.60
N THR A 199 25.25 8.41 1.89
CA THR A 199 24.01 8.26 2.64
C THR A 199 24.26 8.36 4.13
N THR A 200 23.36 9.04 4.82
CA THR A 200 23.22 9.03 6.27
C THR A 200 21.90 8.31 6.59
N PRO A 201 21.96 7.11 7.18
CA PRO A 201 20.76 6.34 7.48
C PRO A 201 19.87 7.08 8.49
N LEU A 202 18.61 7.29 8.14
CA LEU A 202 17.61 7.97 8.96
C LEU A 202 16.25 7.27 8.78
N MET A 203 15.46 7.21 9.84
CA MET A 203 14.06 6.78 9.72
C MET A 203 13.24 7.78 8.89
N ILE A 204 12.26 7.27 8.17
CA ILE A 204 11.30 8.08 7.39
C ILE A 204 10.71 9.17 8.32
N GLY A 205 10.65 10.40 7.83
CA GLY A 205 10.22 11.59 8.58
C GLY A 205 11.33 12.32 9.34
N ARG A 206 12.46 11.67 9.66
CA ARG A 206 13.59 12.30 10.37
C ARG A 206 14.54 13.08 9.45
N GLN A 207 14.51 12.83 8.15
CA GLN A 207 15.37 13.44 7.15
C GLN A 207 15.17 14.97 7.06
N TYR A 208 13.95 15.46 7.26
CA TYR A 208 13.68 16.90 7.24
C TYR A 208 14.36 17.65 8.38
N ARG A 209 14.30 17.10 9.59
CA ARG A 209 15.00 17.69 10.75
C ARG A 209 16.52 17.68 10.55
N ALA A 210 17.06 16.61 9.94
CA ALA A 210 18.49 16.52 9.64
C ALA A 210 18.91 17.55 8.56
N LEU A 211 18.04 17.80 7.59
CA LEU A 211 18.22 18.83 6.56
C LEU A 211 18.17 20.24 7.15
N ASP A 212 17.16 20.53 7.98
CA ASP A 212 17.01 21.83 8.67
C ASP A 212 18.19 22.16 9.59
N SER A 213 18.75 21.17 10.27
CA SER A 213 19.93 21.35 11.15
C SER A 213 21.28 21.36 10.44
N GLY A 214 21.32 21.15 9.11
CA GLY A 214 22.57 21.03 8.36
C GLY A 214 23.37 19.75 8.63
N ARG A 215 22.77 18.77 9.30
CA ARG A 215 23.38 17.44 9.50
C ARG A 215 23.56 16.70 8.18
N VAL A 216 22.67 16.95 7.23
CA VAL A 216 22.73 16.47 5.84
C VAL A 216 22.55 17.64 4.88
N ASP A 217 23.05 17.50 3.65
CA ASP A 217 23.01 18.53 2.61
C ASP A 217 21.78 18.36 1.71
N ALA A 218 21.34 17.13 1.57
CA ALA A 218 20.16 16.72 0.82
C ALA A 218 19.37 15.65 1.59
N ALA A 219 18.13 15.44 1.25
CA ALA A 219 17.28 14.42 1.84
C ALA A 219 16.54 13.63 0.76
N ALA A 220 16.49 12.31 0.90
CA ALA A 220 15.55 11.50 0.17
C ALA A 220 14.15 11.68 0.81
N VAL A 221 13.19 12.08 0.01
CA VAL A 221 11.84 12.44 0.44
C VAL A 221 10.81 11.82 -0.51
N PHE A 222 9.55 11.88 -0.14
CA PHE A 222 8.45 11.46 -1.00
C PHE A 222 7.69 12.68 -1.52
N THR A 223 7.26 12.62 -2.78
CA THR A 223 6.59 13.77 -3.44
C THR A 223 5.27 14.17 -2.79
N THR A 224 4.69 13.31 -1.97
CA THR A 224 3.45 13.57 -1.20
C THR A 224 3.69 13.90 0.26
N ASP A 225 4.95 14.01 0.71
CA ASP A 225 5.26 14.38 2.09
C ASP A 225 4.61 15.71 2.48
N GLY A 226 3.95 15.74 3.64
CA GLY A 226 3.27 16.94 4.18
C GLY A 226 4.20 18.12 4.37
N GLN A 227 5.48 17.87 4.69
CA GLN A 227 6.53 18.87 4.85
C GLN A 227 6.79 19.69 3.56
N LEU A 228 6.40 19.14 2.41
CA LEU A 228 6.53 19.80 1.10
C LEU A 228 5.38 20.74 0.78
N SER A 229 4.37 20.86 1.65
CA SER A 229 3.22 21.76 1.45
C SER A 229 3.61 23.25 1.41
N GLY A 230 4.79 23.59 1.93
CA GLY A 230 5.35 24.95 1.91
C GLY A 230 6.54 25.10 0.96
N LYS A 231 7.15 26.30 0.95
CA LYS A 231 8.35 26.60 0.17
C LYS A 231 9.66 26.40 0.97
N ARG A 232 9.63 25.57 2.00
CA ARG A 232 10.80 25.32 2.88
C ARG A 232 11.90 24.49 2.22
N TYR A 233 11.54 23.72 1.19
CA TYR A 233 12.45 22.82 0.50
C TYR A 233 12.31 22.97 -1.00
N VAL A 234 13.40 22.67 -1.72
CA VAL A 234 13.44 22.59 -3.18
C VAL A 234 13.58 21.13 -3.55
N LEU A 235 12.64 20.62 -4.32
CA LEU A 235 12.75 19.30 -4.94
C LEU A 235 13.63 19.43 -6.19
N LEU A 236 14.62 18.57 -6.31
CA LEU A 236 15.46 18.50 -7.50
C LEU A 236 14.76 17.72 -8.60
N GLU A 237 14.83 18.25 -9.81
CA GLU A 237 14.30 17.57 -11.00
C GLU A 237 15.10 16.30 -11.31
N ASP A 238 14.39 15.23 -11.73
CA ASP A 238 14.97 13.95 -12.13
C ASP A 238 14.81 13.68 -13.64
N PRO A 239 15.53 14.40 -14.52
CA PRO A 239 15.35 14.24 -15.97
C PRO A 239 15.83 12.88 -16.51
N ARG A 240 16.52 12.07 -15.71
CA ARG A 240 16.97 10.72 -16.12
C ARG A 240 16.10 9.60 -15.55
N GLY A 241 15.03 9.94 -14.80
CA GLY A 241 14.02 9.02 -14.33
C GLY A 241 14.54 7.90 -13.43
N VAL A 242 15.39 8.25 -12.45
CA VAL A 242 15.82 7.29 -11.42
C VAL A 242 14.64 6.92 -10.52
N PHE A 243 13.83 7.89 -10.17
CA PHE A 243 12.65 7.74 -9.34
C PHE A 243 11.42 7.58 -10.24
N GLY A 244 11.09 6.36 -10.56
CA GLY A 244 9.97 6.03 -11.44
C GLY A 244 8.62 6.59 -10.97
N THR A 245 7.56 6.16 -11.63
CA THR A 245 6.18 6.52 -11.26
C THR A 245 5.68 5.59 -10.16
N GLN A 246 5.06 6.16 -9.12
CA GLN A 246 4.56 5.44 -7.94
C GLN A 246 3.08 5.76 -7.69
N HIS A 247 2.24 5.55 -8.73
CA HIS A 247 0.80 5.58 -8.53
C HIS A 247 0.38 4.44 -7.62
N VAL A 248 -0.64 4.67 -6.80
CA VAL A 248 -1.17 3.65 -5.91
C VAL A 248 -2.33 2.92 -6.58
N ALA A 249 -2.36 1.61 -6.46
CA ALA A 249 -3.51 0.79 -6.80
C ALA A 249 -3.75 -0.24 -5.69
N PRO A 250 -5.00 -0.47 -5.25
CA PRO A 250 -5.28 -1.59 -4.35
C PRO A 250 -5.04 -2.91 -5.08
N VAL A 251 -4.19 -3.77 -4.52
CA VAL A 251 -4.03 -5.19 -4.92
C VAL A 251 -5.05 -6.00 -4.15
N VAL A 252 -5.87 -6.79 -4.83
CA VAL A 252 -6.96 -7.53 -4.24
C VAL A 252 -7.00 -8.98 -4.73
N SER A 253 -7.33 -9.90 -3.83
CA SER A 253 -7.54 -11.30 -4.21
C SER A 253 -8.82 -11.44 -5.04
N ARG A 254 -8.78 -12.26 -6.11
CA ARG A 254 -9.97 -12.56 -6.90
C ARG A 254 -11.06 -13.25 -6.08
N LYS A 255 -10.65 -13.95 -5.02
CA LYS A 255 -11.61 -14.52 -4.06
C LYS A 255 -12.42 -13.43 -3.36
N ALA A 256 -11.75 -12.41 -2.82
CA ALA A 256 -12.44 -11.31 -2.15
C ALA A 256 -13.40 -10.56 -3.09
N LEU A 257 -13.01 -10.36 -4.37
CA LEU A 257 -13.91 -9.76 -5.36
C LEU A 257 -15.17 -10.59 -5.61
N ARG A 258 -15.05 -11.92 -5.65
CA ARG A 258 -16.24 -12.79 -5.79
C ARG A 258 -17.11 -12.77 -4.54
N ASP A 259 -16.51 -12.84 -3.36
CA ASP A 259 -17.22 -12.93 -2.09
C ASP A 259 -17.98 -11.63 -1.76
N HIS A 260 -17.38 -10.48 -2.01
CA HIS A 260 -17.95 -9.16 -1.70
C HIS A 260 -18.66 -8.48 -2.89
N GLY A 261 -18.58 -9.07 -4.07
CA GLY A 261 -19.25 -8.60 -5.28
C GLY A 261 -18.65 -7.32 -5.90
N PRO A 262 -19.28 -6.80 -6.96
CA PRO A 262 -18.74 -5.69 -7.75
C PRO A 262 -18.63 -4.37 -6.98
N GLN A 263 -19.36 -4.23 -5.88
CA GLN A 263 -19.38 -3.04 -5.06
C GLN A 263 -18.02 -2.79 -4.38
N LEU A 264 -17.24 -3.84 -4.09
CA LEU A 264 -15.91 -3.71 -3.53
C LEU A 264 -15.01 -2.93 -4.49
N ALA A 265 -14.89 -3.38 -5.74
CA ALA A 265 -14.08 -2.71 -6.76
C ALA A 265 -14.58 -1.28 -7.05
N ALA A 266 -15.89 -1.12 -7.27
CA ALA A 266 -16.50 0.18 -7.59
C ALA A 266 -16.24 1.22 -6.48
N THR A 267 -16.32 0.81 -5.20
CA THR A 267 -16.06 1.70 -4.06
C THR A 267 -14.59 2.06 -3.95
N ALA A 268 -13.68 1.09 -4.05
CA ALA A 268 -12.25 1.34 -4.02
C ALA A 268 -11.81 2.27 -5.16
N ASP A 269 -12.31 2.05 -6.37
CA ASP A 269 -12.05 2.90 -7.53
C ASP A 269 -12.58 4.32 -7.35
N ALA A 270 -13.74 4.47 -6.71
CA ALA A 270 -14.30 5.79 -6.41
C ALA A 270 -13.39 6.57 -5.42
N VAL A 271 -12.80 5.90 -4.44
CA VAL A 271 -11.78 6.48 -3.56
C VAL A 271 -10.54 6.85 -4.37
N SER A 272 -9.95 5.90 -5.12
CA SER A 272 -8.74 6.11 -5.90
C SER A 272 -8.85 7.37 -6.78
N ARG A 273 -9.95 7.54 -7.51
CA ARG A 273 -10.17 8.70 -8.40
C ARG A 273 -10.16 10.05 -7.69
N ARG A 274 -10.41 10.13 -6.39
CA ARG A 274 -10.42 11.38 -5.60
C ARG A 274 -9.06 11.72 -4.97
N LEU A 275 -8.14 10.77 -4.95
CA LEU A 275 -6.81 10.94 -4.34
C LEU A 275 -5.86 11.65 -5.31
N THR A 276 -5.88 12.97 -5.30
CA THR A 276 -4.93 13.81 -6.04
C THR A 276 -3.68 14.08 -5.20
N ALA A 277 -2.55 14.43 -5.84
CA ALA A 277 -1.32 14.80 -5.12
C ALA A 277 -1.55 15.93 -4.10
N ARG A 278 -2.39 16.92 -4.44
CA ARG A 278 -2.76 18.00 -3.52
C ARG A 278 -3.54 17.48 -2.30
N ALA A 279 -4.48 16.57 -2.52
CA ALA A 279 -5.27 15.97 -1.44
C ALA A 279 -4.38 15.16 -0.50
N MET A 280 -3.50 14.32 -1.07
CA MET A 280 -2.59 13.49 -0.28
C MET A 280 -1.61 14.34 0.53
N ARG A 281 -0.93 15.31 -0.08
CA ARG A 281 -0.04 16.22 0.68
C ARG A 281 -0.74 16.90 1.84
N ARG A 282 -1.97 17.36 1.65
CA ARG A 282 -2.74 18.00 2.72
C ARG A 282 -3.03 17.00 3.83
N MET A 283 -3.55 15.82 3.52
CA MET A 283 -3.88 14.80 4.52
C MET A 283 -2.62 14.30 5.23
N ASN A 284 -1.51 14.12 4.51
CA ASN A 284 -0.22 13.76 5.10
C ASN A 284 0.30 14.85 6.04
N ALA A 285 0.09 16.14 5.71
CA ALA A 285 0.44 17.25 6.61
C ALA A 285 -0.39 17.21 7.90
N GLU A 286 -1.69 16.99 7.80
CA GLU A 286 -2.59 16.86 8.95
C GLU A 286 -2.16 15.70 9.88
N VAL A 287 -1.75 14.55 9.30
CA VAL A 287 -1.28 13.40 10.09
C VAL A 287 0.11 13.66 10.67
N VAL A 288 1.09 14.07 9.85
CA VAL A 288 2.50 14.06 10.24
C VAL A 288 2.93 15.34 10.95
N LEU A 289 2.36 16.51 10.59
CA LEU A 289 2.73 17.80 11.16
C LEU A 289 1.80 18.24 12.27
N GLU A 290 0.50 17.95 12.14
CA GLU A 290 -0.52 18.37 13.12
C GLU A 290 -0.84 17.25 14.12
N GLY A 291 -0.32 16.04 13.90
CA GLY A 291 -0.50 14.89 14.81
C GLY A 291 -1.93 14.36 14.85
N ARG A 292 -2.71 14.61 13.79
CA ARG A 292 -4.08 14.09 13.70
C ARG A 292 -4.07 12.59 13.41
N GLU A 293 -5.03 11.88 14.00
CA GLU A 293 -5.18 10.45 13.75
C GLU A 293 -5.56 10.18 12.28
N PRO A 294 -4.89 9.25 11.57
CA PRO A 294 -5.18 8.92 10.17
C PRO A 294 -6.66 8.60 9.93
N ARG A 295 -7.29 7.92 10.91
CA ARG A 295 -8.73 7.60 10.87
C ARG A 295 -9.62 8.83 10.81
N ALA A 296 -9.32 9.86 11.59
CA ALA A 296 -10.10 11.09 11.62
C ALA A 296 -9.92 11.91 10.33
N VAL A 297 -8.68 11.97 9.82
CA VAL A 297 -8.37 12.65 8.56
C VAL A 297 -9.07 11.97 7.39
N ALA A 298 -9.05 10.64 7.35
CA ALA A 298 -9.75 9.85 6.32
C ALA A 298 -11.27 10.07 6.36
N ASP A 299 -11.88 10.03 7.56
CA ASP A 299 -13.32 10.27 7.74
C ASP A 299 -13.75 11.63 7.19
N GLU A 300 -13.02 12.67 7.55
CA GLU A 300 -13.30 14.04 7.08
C GLU A 300 -13.18 14.17 5.55
N PHE A 301 -12.12 13.59 4.97
CA PHE A 301 -11.95 13.59 3.52
C PHE A 301 -13.09 12.86 2.81
N LEU A 302 -13.46 11.66 3.26
CA LEU A 302 -14.50 10.85 2.64
C LEU A 302 -15.87 11.53 2.68
N ARG A 303 -16.22 12.17 3.80
CA ARG A 303 -17.47 12.96 3.91
C ARG A 303 -17.48 14.14 2.93
N ARG A 304 -16.40 14.92 2.87
CA ARG A 304 -16.27 16.03 1.90
C ARG A 304 -16.34 15.54 0.44
N ALA A 305 -15.78 14.37 0.16
CA ALA A 305 -15.80 13.76 -1.16
C ALA A 305 -17.12 13.06 -1.52
N LYS A 306 -18.07 12.98 -0.56
CA LYS A 306 -19.36 12.25 -0.66
C LYS A 306 -19.15 10.75 -0.96
N LEU A 307 -18.13 10.16 -0.35
CA LEU A 307 -17.81 8.73 -0.46
C LEU A 307 -18.24 7.93 0.79
N LYS A 308 -18.68 8.66 1.82
CA LYS A 308 -19.20 8.09 3.06
C LYS A 308 -20.47 8.83 3.46
#